data_86a636da16bd6f1e1d25146a435e4cd9
#
_entry.id   86a636da16bd6f1e1d25146a435e4cd9
#
_cell.length_a   1.000
_cell.length_b   1.000
_cell.length_c   1.000
_cell.angle_alpha   90.00
_cell.angle_beta   90.00
_cell.angle_gamma   90.00
#
_symmetry.space_group_name_H-M   'P 1'
#
loop_
_entity.id
_entity.type
_entity.pdbx_description
1 polymer ?
#
loop_
_entity_poly.entity_id
_entity_poly.type
_entity_poly.pdbx_seq_one_letter_code
_entity_poly.pdbx_strand_id
1 'polypeptide(L)'
;IEHDKVISWDEFLGYGADLEDSQVNSRIENIKESDVSSLIYTSGTTGNPKGVELTHGNWEFEVNTLGNVLRFGQGDKYVSWLPLAHVFGQLVDNHTWIKDALHLYVVDNPLNIVDYAKEVNPNLFIGVPRIYEKIYSNLKSAIETKAILKIGLKIPLLSLIFKKKLKEAAGFSNLTYAGTGAAPINPDILTLFHSLDINIFEGYGMTENTAVASVNYVGNNKIGTVGLPLDGTEIKIAANGEILLKGDHIMKGYYNNPEATTETLIDGWLHTGDKGELDSDGYLSITGRLKEIYVSSGGKNIAPLVIEETMKSIPIVSQCFLIGDGRKYCSALFTLDLGVILRDKVGIETQLIPKDPTEQLAMLKEKGHNLSDYTDNQDIYSEIEE
;
A
#
# COMPACT_ATOMS: atom_id res chain seq x y z
N ILE A 1 -16.57 0.32 -28.54
CA ILE A 1 -17.82 0.50 -27.76
C ILE A 1 -18.51 1.69 -28.38
N GLU A 2 -19.59 1.45 -29.13
CA GLU A 2 -20.46 2.53 -29.62
C GLU A 2 -21.47 2.87 -28.52
N HIS A 3 -21.34 4.04 -27.94
CA HIS A 3 -22.25 4.59 -26.94
C HIS A 3 -22.23 6.11 -27.07
N ASP A 4 -23.38 6.75 -27.00
CA ASP A 4 -23.58 8.20 -27.18
C ASP A 4 -22.78 9.08 -26.18
N LYS A 5 -22.33 8.51 -25.06
CA LYS A 5 -21.49 9.15 -24.04
C LYS A 5 -19.99 8.77 -24.13
N VAL A 6 -19.60 8.01 -25.15
CA VAL A 6 -18.21 7.57 -25.36
C VAL A 6 -17.71 8.19 -26.65
N ILE A 7 -16.67 9.00 -26.56
CA ILE A 7 -16.03 9.66 -27.70
C ILE A 7 -14.59 9.15 -27.83
N SER A 8 -14.05 9.21 -29.04
CA SER A 8 -12.63 8.91 -29.26
C SER A 8 -11.72 10.01 -28.69
N TRP A 9 -10.46 9.69 -28.48
CA TRP A 9 -9.47 10.68 -28.07
C TRP A 9 -9.33 11.82 -29.07
N ASP A 10 -9.32 11.52 -30.37
CA ASP A 10 -9.21 12.51 -31.44
C ASP A 10 -10.44 13.44 -31.49
N GLU A 11 -11.63 12.88 -31.29
CA GLU A 11 -12.86 13.68 -31.19
C GLU A 11 -12.82 14.60 -29.95
N PHE A 12 -12.36 14.09 -28.79
CA PHE A 12 -12.17 14.90 -27.58
C PHE A 12 -11.21 16.06 -27.81
N LEU A 13 -10.07 15.82 -28.45
CA LEU A 13 -9.09 16.87 -28.79
C LEU A 13 -9.71 17.91 -29.75
N GLY A 14 -10.59 17.46 -30.67
CA GLY A 14 -11.28 18.34 -31.62
C GLY A 14 -12.17 19.37 -30.94
N TYR A 15 -12.73 19.09 -29.78
CA TYR A 15 -13.55 20.08 -29.03
C TYR A 15 -12.76 21.28 -28.54
N GLY A 16 -11.44 21.17 -28.42
CA GLY A 16 -10.55 22.26 -28.01
C GLY A 16 -9.96 23.07 -29.17
N ALA A 17 -10.17 22.65 -30.42
CA ALA A 17 -9.45 23.23 -31.57
C ALA A 17 -9.71 24.73 -31.79
N ASP A 18 -10.90 25.22 -31.44
CA ASP A 18 -11.32 26.60 -31.60
C ASP A 18 -11.26 27.42 -30.29
N LEU A 19 -10.71 26.86 -29.22
CA LEU A 19 -10.58 27.57 -27.95
C LEU A 19 -9.35 28.49 -27.94
N GLU A 20 -9.61 29.75 -27.61
CA GLU A 20 -8.53 30.74 -27.41
C GLU A 20 -7.82 30.51 -26.06
N ASP A 21 -6.50 30.68 -26.02
CA ASP A 21 -5.69 30.59 -24.79
C ASP A 21 -6.24 31.49 -23.67
N SER A 22 -6.80 32.64 -24.01
CA SER A 22 -7.40 33.56 -23.06
C SER A 22 -8.59 32.95 -22.30
N GLN A 23 -9.37 32.05 -22.93
CA GLN A 23 -10.49 31.37 -22.28
C GLN A 23 -9.99 30.30 -21.31
N VAL A 24 -8.89 29.60 -21.66
CA VAL A 24 -8.25 28.63 -20.78
C VAL A 24 -7.62 29.35 -19.57
N ASN A 25 -6.87 30.41 -19.82
CA ASN A 25 -6.22 31.20 -18.77
C ASN A 25 -7.25 31.80 -17.80
N SER A 26 -8.37 32.33 -18.32
CA SER A 26 -9.44 32.86 -17.46
C SER A 26 -10.06 31.78 -16.56
N ARG A 27 -10.15 30.53 -17.01
CA ARG A 27 -10.62 29.43 -16.16
C ARG A 27 -9.61 29.10 -15.07
N ILE A 28 -8.33 29.04 -15.43
CA ILE A 28 -7.21 28.78 -14.48
C ILE A 28 -7.20 29.86 -13.39
N GLU A 29 -7.28 31.14 -13.76
CA GLU A 29 -7.27 32.28 -12.83
C GLU A 29 -8.46 32.30 -11.86
N ASN A 30 -9.57 31.66 -12.22
CA ASN A 30 -10.79 31.59 -11.40
C ASN A 30 -10.84 30.37 -10.48
N ILE A 31 -9.89 29.41 -10.60
CA ILE A 31 -9.82 28.25 -9.70
C ILE A 31 -9.48 28.72 -8.28
N LYS A 32 -10.23 28.21 -7.30
CA LYS A 32 -10.02 28.47 -5.87
C LYS A 32 -9.58 27.19 -5.17
N GLU A 33 -8.84 27.35 -4.12
CA GLU A 33 -8.44 26.23 -3.24
C GLU A 33 -9.65 25.41 -2.75
N SER A 34 -10.81 26.07 -2.53
CA SER A 34 -12.05 25.41 -2.10
C SER A 34 -12.84 24.68 -3.19
N ASP A 35 -12.43 24.82 -4.47
CA ASP A 35 -13.07 24.12 -5.57
C ASP A 35 -12.70 22.65 -5.56
N VAL A 36 -13.69 21.78 -5.87
CA VAL A 36 -13.46 20.34 -5.95
C VAL A 36 -12.58 20.03 -7.16
N SER A 37 -11.44 19.46 -6.90
CA SER A 37 -10.45 19.03 -7.90
C SER A 37 -10.67 17.59 -8.32
N SER A 38 -10.97 16.72 -7.36
CA SER A 38 -11.08 15.28 -7.58
C SER A 38 -12.29 14.71 -6.87
N LEU A 39 -12.93 13.72 -7.52
CA LEU A 39 -13.98 12.90 -6.94
C LEU A 39 -13.51 11.44 -6.98
N ILE A 40 -13.24 10.87 -5.80
CA ILE A 40 -12.73 9.51 -5.67
C ILE A 40 -13.76 8.65 -4.96
N TYR A 41 -14.20 7.57 -5.62
CA TYR A 41 -15.19 6.66 -5.05
C TYR A 41 -14.51 5.59 -4.20
N THR A 42 -14.97 5.45 -2.95
CA THR A 42 -14.53 4.40 -2.02
C THR A 42 -15.60 3.32 -1.90
N SER A 43 -15.18 2.06 -1.86
CA SER A 43 -16.06 0.90 -1.68
C SER A 43 -16.47 0.73 -0.22
N GLY A 44 -17.06 1.71 0.43
CA GLY A 44 -17.42 1.65 1.85
C GLY A 44 -17.89 0.26 2.33
N THR A 45 -17.50 -0.12 3.55
CA THR A 45 -17.78 -1.45 4.16
C THR A 45 -19.29 -1.77 4.33
N THR A 46 -20.18 -0.83 4.06
CA THR A 46 -21.59 -0.93 4.42
C THR A 46 -22.59 -0.64 3.30
N GLY A 47 -22.19 -0.55 2.02
CA GLY A 47 -23.18 -0.24 0.99
C GLY A 47 -22.62 0.28 -0.34
N ASN A 48 -23.35 1.16 -0.98
CA ASN A 48 -22.96 1.77 -2.24
C ASN A 48 -21.70 2.60 -2.08
N PRO A 49 -20.81 2.63 -3.11
CA PRO A 49 -19.62 3.46 -3.10
C PRO A 49 -19.95 4.94 -2.83
N LYS A 50 -19.14 5.59 -2.00
CA LYS A 50 -19.26 7.01 -1.68
C LYS A 50 -18.21 7.80 -2.46
N GLY A 51 -18.62 8.88 -3.13
CA GLY A 51 -17.70 9.79 -3.82
C GLY A 51 -17.12 10.80 -2.85
N VAL A 52 -15.84 10.72 -2.56
CA VAL A 52 -15.10 11.66 -1.70
C VAL A 52 -14.73 12.90 -2.51
N GLU A 53 -15.17 14.08 -2.09
CA GLU A 53 -14.83 15.36 -2.71
C GLU A 53 -13.53 15.91 -2.13
N LEU A 54 -12.47 15.94 -2.95
CA LEU A 54 -11.18 16.54 -2.59
C LEU A 54 -10.98 17.84 -3.34
N THR A 55 -10.59 18.88 -2.63
CA THR A 55 -10.39 20.22 -3.17
C THR A 55 -8.94 20.43 -3.65
N HIS A 56 -8.69 21.48 -4.41
CA HIS A 56 -7.33 21.89 -4.77
C HIS A 56 -6.50 22.17 -3.51
N GLY A 57 -7.05 22.80 -2.49
CA GLY A 57 -6.38 23.08 -1.22
C GLY A 57 -6.01 21.82 -0.45
N ASN A 58 -6.86 20.78 -0.46
CA ASN A 58 -6.52 19.50 0.15
C ASN A 58 -5.26 18.88 -0.48
N TRP A 59 -5.18 18.86 -1.82
CA TRP A 59 -4.02 18.34 -2.52
C TRP A 59 -2.77 19.19 -2.34
N GLU A 60 -2.93 20.52 -2.34
CA GLU A 60 -1.81 21.44 -2.09
C GLU A 60 -1.22 21.22 -0.70
N PHE A 61 -2.06 21.14 0.34
CA PHE A 61 -1.62 20.80 1.69
C PHE A 61 -0.85 19.49 1.69
N GLU A 62 -1.44 18.43 1.11
CA GLU A 62 -0.90 17.07 1.15
C GLU A 62 0.49 16.98 0.51
N VAL A 63 0.65 17.50 -0.71
CA VAL A 63 1.95 17.42 -1.41
C VAL A 63 3.01 18.31 -0.79
N ASN A 64 2.61 19.44 -0.17
CA ASN A 64 3.56 20.34 0.48
C ASN A 64 4.07 19.73 1.79
N THR A 65 3.20 19.23 2.64
CA THR A 65 3.57 18.64 3.93
C THR A 65 4.34 17.34 3.74
N LEU A 66 3.92 16.49 2.80
CA LEU A 66 4.63 15.28 2.46
C LEU A 66 6.02 15.58 1.89
N GLY A 67 6.15 16.59 1.02
CA GLY A 67 7.43 17.03 0.46
C GLY A 67 8.42 17.57 1.49
N ASN A 68 7.97 18.03 2.65
CA ASN A 68 8.86 18.45 3.76
C ASN A 68 9.57 17.25 4.41
N VAL A 69 8.94 16.09 4.44
CA VAL A 69 9.47 14.86 5.07
C VAL A 69 10.06 13.90 4.04
N LEU A 70 9.49 13.84 2.82
CA LEU A 70 9.95 13.03 1.70
C LEU A 70 10.60 13.94 0.66
N ARG A 71 11.91 14.11 0.76
CA ARG A 71 12.65 15.00 -0.13
C ARG A 71 12.96 14.30 -1.44
N PHE A 72 12.13 14.51 -2.44
CA PHE A 72 12.37 14.08 -3.82
C PHE A 72 13.14 15.17 -4.59
N GLY A 73 14.01 14.74 -5.49
CA GLY A 73 14.72 15.62 -6.40
C GLY A 73 14.10 15.66 -7.80
N GLN A 74 14.24 16.79 -8.49
CA GLN A 74 13.87 16.87 -9.89
C GLN A 74 14.57 15.77 -10.71
N GLY A 75 13.79 15.01 -11.49
CA GLY A 75 14.28 13.90 -12.30
C GLY A 75 14.51 12.59 -11.54
N ASP A 76 14.19 12.53 -10.24
CA ASP A 76 14.20 11.27 -9.52
C ASP A 76 13.26 10.27 -10.21
N LYS A 77 13.76 9.06 -10.38
CA LYS A 77 13.04 8.01 -11.10
C LYS A 77 11.99 7.37 -10.22
N TYR A 78 10.79 7.30 -10.72
CA TYR A 78 9.67 6.62 -10.09
C TYR A 78 9.01 5.63 -11.07
N VAL A 79 8.69 4.42 -10.59
CA VAL A 79 7.95 3.41 -11.37
C VAL A 79 6.46 3.55 -11.04
N SER A 80 5.70 4.12 -11.99
CA SER A 80 4.27 4.39 -11.87
C SER A 80 3.46 3.14 -12.19
N TRP A 81 2.72 2.63 -11.22
CA TRP A 81 1.95 1.39 -11.32
C TRP A 81 0.68 1.37 -10.47
N LEU A 82 0.54 2.34 -9.56
CA LEU A 82 -0.64 2.42 -8.70
C LEU A 82 -1.86 2.85 -9.53
N PRO A 83 -3.06 2.31 -9.25
CA PRO A 83 -4.28 2.72 -9.95
C PRO A 83 -4.59 4.21 -9.70
N LEU A 84 -4.73 5.00 -10.77
CA LEU A 84 -5.12 6.42 -10.66
C LEU A 84 -6.55 6.62 -10.13
N ALA A 85 -7.38 5.58 -10.12
CA ALA A 85 -8.69 5.60 -9.47
C ALA A 85 -8.60 5.60 -7.93
N HIS A 86 -7.42 5.32 -7.36
CA HIS A 86 -7.17 5.29 -5.92
C HIS A 86 -6.42 6.54 -5.48
N VAL A 87 -6.76 7.10 -4.31
CA VAL A 87 -6.15 8.32 -3.76
C VAL A 87 -4.63 8.23 -3.67
N PHE A 88 -4.08 7.07 -3.33
CA PHE A 88 -2.64 6.86 -3.24
C PHE A 88 -1.95 6.97 -4.61
N GLY A 89 -2.55 6.42 -5.67
CA GLY A 89 -2.07 6.62 -7.04
C GLY A 89 -2.17 8.08 -7.47
N GLN A 90 -3.29 8.76 -7.18
CA GLN A 90 -3.44 10.20 -7.46
C GLN A 90 -2.35 11.03 -6.77
N LEU A 91 -2.07 10.75 -5.49
CA LEU A 91 -1.04 11.47 -4.75
C LEU A 91 0.33 11.35 -5.43
N VAL A 92 0.79 10.14 -5.72
CA VAL A 92 2.17 9.91 -6.18
C VAL A 92 2.31 10.14 -7.68
N ASP A 93 1.44 9.52 -8.50
CA ASP A 93 1.55 9.52 -9.96
C ASP A 93 1.07 10.83 -10.60
N ASN A 94 0.31 11.64 -9.88
CA ASN A 94 -0.24 12.90 -10.38
C ASN A 94 0.35 14.10 -9.63
N HIS A 95 -0.01 14.25 -8.37
CA HIS A 95 0.27 15.48 -7.63
C HIS A 95 1.74 15.62 -7.25
N THR A 96 2.37 14.55 -6.70
CA THR A 96 3.80 14.58 -6.35
C THR A 96 4.69 14.65 -7.60
N TRP A 97 4.32 13.92 -8.66
CA TRP A 97 5.02 13.99 -9.93
C TRP A 97 5.07 15.42 -10.50
N ILE A 98 3.91 16.10 -10.54
CA ILE A 98 3.81 17.48 -11.07
C ILE A 98 4.65 18.43 -10.20
N LYS A 99 4.50 18.31 -8.86
CA LYS A 99 5.17 19.21 -7.91
C LYS A 99 6.70 19.07 -7.96
N ASP A 100 7.20 17.84 -7.94
CA ASP A 100 8.63 17.55 -7.76
C ASP A 100 9.35 17.23 -9.09
N ALA A 101 8.64 17.31 -10.23
CA ALA A 101 9.15 17.01 -11.57
C ALA A 101 9.86 15.66 -11.64
N LEU A 102 9.22 14.61 -11.13
CA LEU A 102 9.74 13.25 -11.14
C LEU A 102 9.80 12.68 -12.57
N HIS A 103 10.71 11.75 -12.81
CA HIS A 103 10.76 11.01 -14.05
C HIS A 103 9.96 9.71 -13.92
N LEU A 104 8.75 9.68 -14.49
CA LEU A 104 7.85 8.54 -14.45
C LEU A 104 8.21 7.47 -15.48
N TYR A 105 8.25 6.21 -15.02
CA TYR A 105 8.28 5.01 -15.85
C TYR A 105 6.96 4.27 -15.68
N VAL A 106 6.07 4.38 -16.65
CA VAL A 106 4.72 3.80 -16.58
C VAL A 106 4.78 2.31 -16.86
N VAL A 107 4.18 1.53 -15.97
CA VAL A 107 4.12 0.07 -16.06
C VAL A 107 2.85 -0.35 -16.80
N ASP A 108 3.01 -1.16 -17.84
CA ASP A 108 1.90 -1.71 -18.63
C ASP A 108 1.18 -2.85 -17.89
N ASN A 109 1.93 -3.64 -17.10
CA ASN A 109 1.41 -4.77 -16.35
C ASN A 109 1.95 -4.77 -14.91
N PRO A 110 1.10 -4.50 -13.89
CA PRO A 110 1.49 -4.49 -12.47
C PRO A 110 2.15 -5.79 -11.96
N LEU A 111 1.89 -6.94 -12.61
CA LEU A 111 2.53 -8.21 -12.25
C LEU A 111 4.06 -8.18 -12.51
N ASN A 112 4.52 -7.27 -13.36
CA ASN A 112 5.93 -7.10 -13.73
C ASN A 112 6.66 -6.03 -12.92
N ILE A 113 6.02 -5.40 -11.93
CA ILE A 113 6.57 -4.26 -11.18
C ILE A 113 7.99 -4.51 -10.64
N VAL A 114 8.28 -5.71 -10.16
CA VAL A 114 9.60 -6.06 -9.62
C VAL A 114 10.67 -6.08 -10.72
N ASP A 115 10.33 -6.51 -11.93
CA ASP A 115 11.27 -6.52 -13.06
C ASP A 115 11.49 -5.10 -13.59
N TYR A 116 10.43 -4.30 -13.68
CA TYR A 116 10.56 -2.88 -13.99
C TYR A 116 11.40 -2.13 -12.95
N ALA A 117 11.25 -2.44 -11.66
CA ALA A 117 12.10 -1.87 -10.63
C ALA A 117 13.58 -2.20 -10.83
N LYS A 118 13.91 -3.43 -11.28
CA LYS A 118 15.30 -3.82 -11.61
C LYS A 118 15.84 -3.10 -12.84
N GLU A 119 15.01 -2.93 -13.88
CA GLU A 119 15.41 -2.26 -15.11
C GLU A 119 15.58 -0.75 -14.90
N VAL A 120 14.63 -0.09 -14.26
CA VAL A 120 14.63 1.36 -14.03
C VAL A 120 15.62 1.75 -12.95
N ASN A 121 15.76 0.92 -11.91
CA ASN A 121 16.53 1.19 -10.70
C ASN A 121 16.13 2.54 -10.07
N PRO A 122 14.88 2.64 -9.53
CA PRO A 122 14.27 3.89 -9.15
C PRO A 122 14.89 4.51 -7.90
N ASN A 123 14.73 5.83 -7.77
CA ASN A 123 15.01 6.58 -6.55
C ASN A 123 13.86 6.48 -5.55
N LEU A 124 12.64 6.47 -6.07
CA LEU A 124 11.40 6.36 -5.32
C LEU A 124 10.67 5.06 -5.69
N PHE A 125 10.31 4.26 -4.68
CA PHE A 125 9.49 3.07 -4.86
C PHE A 125 8.34 3.06 -3.85
N ILE A 126 7.13 3.28 -4.34
CA ILE A 126 5.92 3.29 -3.51
C ILE A 126 5.08 2.08 -3.87
N GLY A 127 4.65 1.34 -2.85
CA GLY A 127 3.87 0.15 -3.08
C GLY A 127 3.01 -0.26 -1.90
N VAL A 128 2.06 -1.16 -2.18
CA VAL A 128 1.29 -1.84 -1.14
C VAL A 128 2.12 -2.99 -0.55
N PRO A 129 1.81 -3.47 0.67
CA PRO A 129 2.58 -4.52 1.36
C PRO A 129 2.89 -5.74 0.50
N ARG A 130 1.94 -6.19 -0.31
CA ARG A 130 2.08 -7.40 -1.15
C ARG A 130 3.30 -7.38 -2.08
N ILE A 131 3.73 -6.23 -2.56
CA ILE A 131 4.92 -6.14 -3.41
C ILE A 131 6.18 -6.36 -2.58
N TYR A 132 6.23 -5.78 -1.40
CA TYR A 132 7.37 -5.97 -0.48
C TYR A 132 7.44 -7.38 0.06
N GLU A 133 6.31 -8.04 0.33
CA GLU A 133 6.23 -9.46 0.70
C GLU A 133 6.85 -10.35 -0.38
N LYS A 134 6.53 -10.09 -1.64
CA LYS A 134 7.08 -10.84 -2.79
C LYS A 134 8.61 -10.66 -2.89
N ILE A 135 9.10 -9.43 -2.75
CA ILE A 135 10.54 -9.15 -2.78
C ILE A 135 11.22 -9.79 -1.55
N TYR A 136 10.60 -9.67 -0.36
CA TYR A 136 11.06 -10.29 0.88
C TYR A 136 11.23 -11.80 0.75
N SER A 137 10.22 -12.51 0.25
CA SER A 137 10.25 -13.96 0.05
C SER A 137 11.44 -14.38 -0.82
N ASN A 138 11.67 -13.64 -1.91
CA ASN A 138 12.81 -13.91 -2.80
C ASN A 138 14.16 -13.64 -2.13
N LEU A 139 14.31 -12.55 -1.38
CA LEU A 139 15.53 -12.20 -0.67
C LEU A 139 15.80 -13.18 0.46
N LYS A 140 14.79 -13.52 1.26
CA LYS A 140 14.87 -14.47 2.38
C LYS A 140 15.32 -15.84 1.86
N SER A 141 14.65 -16.37 0.85
CA SER A 141 15.04 -17.65 0.22
C SER A 141 16.47 -17.62 -0.29
N ALA A 142 16.92 -16.55 -0.94
CA ALA A 142 18.29 -16.42 -1.42
C ALA A 142 19.31 -16.40 -0.26
N ILE A 143 18.99 -15.77 0.86
CA ILE A 143 19.85 -15.70 2.06
C ILE A 143 19.92 -17.07 2.76
N GLU A 144 18.80 -17.77 2.89
CA GLU A 144 18.71 -19.04 3.61
C GLU A 144 19.33 -20.20 2.83
N THR A 145 19.14 -20.24 1.52
CA THR A 145 19.65 -21.32 0.65
C THR A 145 21.15 -21.20 0.34
N LYS A 146 21.71 -19.98 0.38
CA LYS A 146 23.13 -19.74 0.07
C LYS A 146 23.95 -19.51 1.35
N ALA A 147 24.58 -20.56 1.86
CA ALA A 147 25.38 -20.48 3.08
C ALA A 147 26.40 -19.32 3.06
N ILE A 148 26.97 -19.00 1.89
CA ILE A 148 27.90 -17.89 1.72
C ILE A 148 27.25 -16.52 2.00
N LEU A 149 25.98 -16.32 1.65
CA LEU A 149 25.23 -15.08 1.96
C LEU A 149 24.93 -15.02 3.46
N LYS A 150 24.45 -16.12 4.04
CA LYS A 150 24.12 -16.20 5.48
C LYS A 150 25.33 -15.91 6.37
N ILE A 151 26.52 -16.42 6.02
CA ILE A 151 27.76 -16.18 6.74
C ILE A 151 28.29 -14.78 6.42
N GLY A 152 28.33 -14.40 5.14
CA GLY A 152 28.93 -13.15 4.69
C GLY A 152 28.20 -11.90 5.19
N LEU A 153 26.89 -11.95 5.37
CA LEU A 153 26.12 -10.86 5.98
C LEU A 153 26.48 -10.60 7.46
N LYS A 154 27.08 -11.58 8.15
CA LYS A 154 27.55 -11.44 9.53
C LYS A 154 28.97 -10.87 9.65
N ILE A 155 29.70 -10.80 8.56
CA ILE A 155 31.09 -10.30 8.52
C ILE A 155 31.09 -8.87 8.01
N PRO A 156 31.53 -7.85 8.77
CA PRO A 156 31.32 -6.43 8.44
C PRO A 156 31.73 -6.03 7.02
N LEU A 157 32.94 -6.38 6.57
CA LEU A 157 33.40 -6.02 5.22
C LEU A 157 32.67 -6.77 4.10
N LEU A 158 32.33 -8.05 4.32
CA LEU A 158 31.60 -8.86 3.34
C LEU A 158 30.13 -8.46 3.31
N SER A 159 29.56 -8.04 4.44
CA SER A 159 28.17 -7.62 4.52
C SER A 159 27.87 -6.43 3.60
N LEU A 160 28.79 -5.48 3.48
CA LEU A 160 28.64 -4.33 2.56
C LEU A 160 28.50 -4.80 1.09
N ILE A 161 29.32 -5.78 0.70
CA ILE A 161 29.30 -6.32 -0.68
C ILE A 161 28.00 -7.10 -0.91
N PHE A 162 27.58 -7.92 0.06
CA PHE A 162 26.37 -8.72 -0.08
C PHE A 162 25.10 -7.88 -0.02
N LYS A 163 25.02 -6.89 0.87
CA LYS A 163 23.92 -5.93 0.91
C LYS A 163 23.78 -5.21 -0.44
N LYS A 164 24.89 -4.72 -1.02
CA LYS A 164 24.89 -4.09 -2.33
C LYS A 164 24.32 -5.01 -3.41
N LYS A 165 24.78 -6.28 -3.47
CA LYS A 165 24.28 -7.28 -4.43
C LYS A 165 22.78 -7.59 -4.23
N LEU A 166 22.30 -7.65 -2.98
CA LEU A 166 20.91 -7.91 -2.69
C LEU A 166 20.03 -6.70 -3.06
N LYS A 167 20.51 -5.46 -2.85
CA LYS A 167 19.85 -4.25 -3.36
C LYS A 167 19.77 -4.24 -4.89
N GLU A 168 20.85 -4.58 -5.58
CA GLU A 168 20.87 -4.70 -7.05
C GLU A 168 19.86 -5.75 -7.52
N ALA A 169 19.81 -6.90 -6.88
CA ALA A 169 18.87 -7.98 -7.21
C ALA A 169 17.40 -7.60 -6.96
N ALA A 170 17.14 -6.68 -6.02
CA ALA A 170 15.82 -6.12 -5.75
C ALA A 170 15.45 -4.94 -6.68
N GLY A 171 16.42 -4.39 -7.44
CA GLY A 171 16.23 -3.17 -8.23
C GLY A 171 16.29 -1.88 -7.41
N PHE A 172 16.96 -1.90 -6.26
CA PHE A 172 16.95 -0.83 -5.26
C PHE A 172 18.33 -0.18 -5.03
N SER A 173 19.24 -0.27 -6.01
CA SER A 173 20.58 0.30 -5.85
C SER A 173 20.58 1.82 -5.70
N ASN A 174 19.66 2.52 -6.37
CA ASN A 174 19.53 3.98 -6.33
C ASN A 174 18.41 4.45 -5.40
N LEU A 175 17.78 3.53 -4.66
CA LEU A 175 16.62 3.84 -3.84
C LEU A 175 17.00 4.83 -2.73
N THR A 176 16.34 5.99 -2.73
CA THR A 176 16.44 7.01 -1.69
C THR A 176 15.26 6.94 -0.75
N TYR A 177 14.10 6.55 -1.26
CA TYR A 177 12.88 6.40 -0.50
C TYR A 177 12.03 5.22 -0.97
N ALA A 178 11.61 4.39 -0.03
CA ALA A 178 10.58 3.38 -0.24
C ALA A 178 9.43 3.62 0.73
N GLY A 179 8.20 3.62 0.22
CA GLY A 179 7.01 3.84 1.05
C GLY A 179 5.99 2.72 0.88
N THR A 180 5.30 2.40 1.96
CA THR A 180 4.18 1.46 1.97
C THR A 180 2.99 2.03 2.73
N GLY A 181 1.79 1.64 2.33
CA GLY A 181 0.55 2.08 2.95
C GLY A 181 -0.65 1.32 2.41
N ALA A 182 -1.84 1.81 2.72
CA ALA A 182 -3.15 1.25 2.35
C ALA A 182 -3.49 -0.10 3.03
N ALA A 183 -2.53 -0.80 3.62
CA ALA A 183 -2.72 -1.98 4.46
C ALA A 183 -1.53 -2.13 5.42
N PRO A 184 -1.67 -2.82 6.56
CA PRO A 184 -0.57 -3.14 7.43
C PRO A 184 0.51 -3.99 6.73
N ILE A 185 1.76 -3.84 7.13
CA ILE A 185 2.86 -4.69 6.70
C ILE A 185 3.46 -5.40 7.91
N ASN A 186 3.88 -6.66 7.72
CA ASN A 186 4.52 -7.41 8.80
C ASN A 186 5.86 -6.76 9.18
N PRO A 187 6.10 -6.44 10.48
CA PRO A 187 7.34 -5.84 10.97
C PRO A 187 8.61 -6.63 10.64
N ASP A 188 8.54 -7.96 10.50
CA ASP A 188 9.69 -8.78 10.13
C ASP A 188 10.17 -8.48 8.71
N ILE A 189 9.26 -8.14 7.81
CA ILE A 189 9.59 -7.72 6.45
C ILE A 189 10.41 -6.43 6.51
N LEU A 190 9.88 -5.42 7.23
CA LEU A 190 10.58 -4.14 7.42
C LEU A 190 11.96 -4.33 8.08
N THR A 191 12.05 -5.21 9.06
CA THR A 191 13.29 -5.54 9.76
C THR A 191 14.34 -6.16 8.83
N LEU A 192 13.94 -7.10 7.95
CA LEU A 192 14.86 -7.66 6.97
C LEU A 192 15.36 -6.58 6.01
N PHE A 193 14.45 -5.79 5.42
CA PHE A 193 14.84 -4.71 4.51
C PHE A 193 15.76 -3.69 5.18
N HIS A 194 15.44 -3.28 6.40
CA HIS A 194 16.28 -2.38 7.19
C HIS A 194 17.68 -2.98 7.43
N SER A 195 17.77 -4.28 7.72
CA SER A 195 19.06 -4.99 7.90
C SER A 195 19.93 -4.96 6.63
N LEU A 196 19.30 -4.78 5.46
CA LEU A 196 19.93 -4.63 4.15
C LEU A 196 20.16 -3.17 3.76
N ASP A 197 19.99 -2.23 4.67
CA ASP A 197 20.03 -0.77 4.47
C ASP A 197 19.00 -0.29 3.43
N ILE A 198 17.84 -0.94 3.37
CA ILE A 198 16.67 -0.54 2.58
C ILE A 198 15.60 -0.12 3.60
N ASN A 199 15.36 1.18 3.72
CA ASN A 199 14.32 1.67 4.62
C ASN A 199 13.00 1.78 3.88
N ILE A 200 12.02 0.98 4.31
CA ILE A 200 10.63 1.07 3.86
C ILE A 200 9.88 1.81 4.94
N PHE A 201 9.27 2.94 4.58
CA PHE A 201 8.54 3.81 5.48
C PHE A 201 7.05 3.53 5.38
N GLU A 202 6.45 3.19 6.49
CA GLU A 202 5.02 2.91 6.57
C GLU A 202 4.26 4.20 6.84
N GLY A 203 3.15 4.40 6.10
CA GLY A 203 2.25 5.54 6.28
C GLY A 203 0.80 5.10 6.43
N TYR A 204 0.00 5.97 7.07
CA TYR A 204 -1.42 5.78 7.28
C TYR A 204 -2.21 6.94 6.73
N GLY A 205 -3.34 6.59 6.14
CA GLY A 205 -4.36 7.52 5.70
C GLY A 205 -5.45 6.82 4.90
N MET A 206 -6.36 7.62 4.39
CA MET A 206 -7.55 7.18 3.69
C MET A 206 -7.96 8.21 2.64
N THR A 207 -8.92 7.89 1.80
CA THR A 207 -9.36 8.82 0.76
C THR A 207 -9.92 10.10 1.35
N GLU A 208 -10.63 10.01 2.48
CA GLU A 208 -11.28 11.11 3.17
C GLU A 208 -10.30 12.11 3.80
N ASN A 209 -9.01 11.75 3.91
CA ASN A 209 -7.95 12.68 4.34
C ASN A 209 -6.86 12.87 3.27
N THR A 210 -7.20 12.76 2.01
CA THR A 210 -6.31 13.05 0.85
C THR A 210 -5.04 12.19 0.83
N ALA A 211 -5.09 10.97 1.31
CA ALA A 211 -4.13 9.88 1.28
C ALA A 211 -3.26 9.68 2.53
N VAL A 212 -2.57 10.68 3.09
CA VAL A 212 -1.62 10.46 4.19
C VAL A 212 -1.91 11.39 5.37
N ALA A 213 -2.09 10.84 6.56
CA ALA A 213 -2.20 11.58 7.81
C ALA A 213 -0.92 11.48 8.66
N SER A 214 -0.27 10.32 8.61
CA SER A 214 0.99 10.08 9.31
C SER A 214 1.91 9.19 8.48
N VAL A 215 3.21 9.33 8.68
CA VAL A 215 4.21 8.56 7.95
C VAL A 215 5.52 8.45 8.72
N ASN A 216 6.19 7.31 8.61
CA ASN A 216 7.58 7.17 8.99
C ASN A 216 8.48 7.80 7.92
N TYR A 217 9.60 8.39 8.32
CA TYR A 217 10.55 9.01 7.39
C TYR A 217 11.97 8.98 7.93
N VAL A 218 12.94 9.43 7.13
CA VAL A 218 14.36 9.43 7.50
C VAL A 218 14.59 10.23 8.78
N GLY A 219 15.17 9.61 9.79
CA GLY A 219 15.40 10.21 11.13
C GLY A 219 14.24 10.00 12.12
N ASN A 220 13.05 9.68 11.64
CA ASN A 220 11.85 9.41 12.44
C ASN A 220 11.14 8.16 11.92
N ASN A 221 11.74 7.00 12.17
CA ASN A 221 11.22 5.71 11.72
C ASN A 221 11.15 4.74 12.90
N LYS A 222 9.95 4.28 13.22
CA LYS A 222 9.67 3.30 14.28
C LYS A 222 8.87 2.14 13.69
N ILE A 223 9.57 1.04 13.40
CA ILE A 223 8.95 -0.19 12.85
C ILE A 223 7.81 -0.66 13.77
N GLY A 224 6.67 -1.02 13.19
CA GLY A 224 5.45 -1.39 13.88
C GLY A 224 4.53 -0.21 14.19
N THR A 225 4.88 0.99 13.71
CA THR A 225 4.01 2.18 13.73
C THR A 225 3.84 2.73 12.32
N VAL A 226 2.81 3.53 12.12
CA VAL A 226 2.57 4.26 10.86
C VAL A 226 3.11 5.70 10.91
N GLY A 227 4.08 5.95 11.80
CA GLY A 227 4.85 7.17 11.86
C GLY A 227 4.22 8.30 12.67
N LEU A 228 4.77 9.48 12.45
CA LEU A 228 4.33 10.74 13.08
C LEU A 228 3.29 11.44 12.20
N PRO A 229 2.39 12.24 12.79
CA PRO A 229 1.50 13.10 12.03
C PRO A 229 2.28 14.02 11.08
N LEU A 230 1.74 14.24 9.87
CA LEU A 230 2.26 15.29 8.98
C LEU A 230 2.04 16.68 9.61
N ASP A 231 2.91 17.63 9.29
CA ASP A 231 2.79 19.01 9.76
C ASP A 231 1.40 19.58 9.41
N GLY A 232 0.73 20.17 10.42
CA GLY A 232 -0.64 20.66 10.25
C GLY A 232 -1.74 19.60 10.35
N THR A 233 -1.38 18.33 10.57
CA THR A 233 -2.32 17.25 10.88
C THR A 233 -2.42 17.06 12.40
N GLU A 234 -3.62 17.19 12.94
CA GLU A 234 -3.92 16.82 14.30
C GLU A 234 -4.48 15.40 14.38
N ILE A 235 -3.91 14.55 15.24
CA ILE A 235 -4.41 13.19 15.52
C ILE A 235 -4.84 13.11 16.98
N LYS A 236 -6.03 12.55 17.20
CA LYS A 236 -6.59 12.32 18.54
C LYS A 236 -7.16 10.91 18.62
N ILE A 237 -7.00 10.25 19.76
CA ILE A 237 -7.62 8.97 20.05
C ILE A 237 -8.85 9.23 20.92
N ALA A 238 -10.03 8.85 20.42
CA ALA A 238 -11.29 8.96 21.14
C ALA A 238 -11.39 7.92 22.27
N ALA A 239 -12.38 8.07 23.17
CA ALA A 239 -12.55 7.17 24.32
C ALA A 239 -12.83 5.70 23.92
N ASN A 240 -13.39 5.46 22.73
CA ASN A 240 -13.61 4.12 22.16
C ASN A 240 -12.38 3.57 21.41
N GLY A 241 -11.25 4.32 21.41
CA GLY A 241 -10.02 3.99 20.71
C GLY A 241 -10.00 4.40 19.22
N GLU A 242 -11.02 5.13 18.74
CA GLU A 242 -11.07 5.60 17.36
C GLU A 242 -10.03 6.68 17.10
N ILE A 243 -9.39 6.59 15.93
CA ILE A 243 -8.49 7.63 15.43
C ILE A 243 -9.35 8.74 14.82
N LEU A 244 -9.15 9.96 15.30
CA LEU A 244 -9.76 11.17 14.78
C LEU A 244 -8.69 12.03 14.12
N LEU A 245 -8.99 12.55 12.93
CA LEU A 245 -8.06 13.39 12.15
C LEU A 245 -8.65 14.79 11.95
N LYS A 246 -7.77 15.81 11.95
CA LYS A 246 -8.14 17.18 11.64
C LYS A 246 -6.97 17.88 10.93
N GLY A 247 -7.28 18.73 9.95
CA GLY A 247 -6.31 19.51 9.16
C GLY A 247 -6.88 19.87 7.79
N ASP A 248 -6.10 20.64 7.02
CA ASP A 248 -6.53 21.12 5.70
C ASP A 248 -6.53 20.03 4.62
N HIS A 249 -6.04 18.85 4.91
CA HIS A 249 -6.11 17.65 4.05
C HIS A 249 -7.44 16.88 4.19
N ILE A 250 -8.34 17.28 5.08
CA ILE A 250 -9.63 16.59 5.27
C ILE A 250 -10.58 16.96 4.13
N MET A 251 -11.26 15.95 3.58
CA MET A 251 -12.22 16.10 2.47
C MET A 251 -13.26 17.18 2.74
N LYS A 252 -13.79 17.75 1.67
CA LYS A 252 -14.95 18.65 1.73
C LYS A 252 -16.22 17.92 2.20
N GLY A 253 -16.38 16.65 1.80
CA GLY A 253 -17.52 15.80 2.14
C GLY A 253 -17.72 14.68 1.13
N TYR A 254 -18.84 13.98 1.25
CA TYR A 254 -19.28 12.99 0.26
C TYR A 254 -20.24 13.59 -0.75
N TYR A 255 -19.92 13.44 -2.02
CA TYR A 255 -20.71 13.94 -3.15
C TYR A 255 -22.16 13.47 -3.09
N ASN A 256 -23.08 14.43 -3.11
CA ASN A 256 -24.52 14.20 -3.00
C ASN A 256 -24.95 13.33 -1.80
N ASN A 257 -24.16 13.33 -0.71
CA ASN A 257 -24.46 12.53 0.49
C ASN A 257 -24.17 13.32 1.78
N PRO A 258 -24.99 14.35 2.08
CA PRO A 258 -24.80 15.20 3.26
C PRO A 258 -24.97 14.43 4.58
N GLU A 259 -25.82 13.41 4.60
CA GLU A 259 -26.02 12.57 5.80
C GLU A 259 -24.74 11.84 6.19
N ALA A 260 -24.15 11.09 5.25
CA ALA A 260 -22.87 10.42 5.50
C ALA A 260 -21.75 11.42 5.82
N THR A 261 -21.77 12.62 5.23
CA THR A 261 -20.80 13.67 5.54
C THR A 261 -20.91 14.10 7.00
N THR A 262 -22.12 14.38 7.48
CA THR A 262 -22.37 14.79 8.86
C THR A 262 -22.04 13.70 9.88
N GLU A 263 -22.25 12.42 9.52
CA GLU A 263 -21.87 11.28 10.35
C GLU A 263 -20.35 11.07 10.46
N THR A 264 -19.61 11.49 9.44
CA THR A 264 -18.16 11.27 9.34
C THR A 264 -17.35 12.48 9.78
N LEU A 265 -17.84 13.70 9.52
CA LEU A 265 -17.22 14.97 9.93
C LEU A 265 -17.99 15.58 11.09
N ILE A 266 -17.50 15.37 12.31
CA ILE A 266 -18.16 15.80 13.55
C ILE A 266 -17.27 16.80 14.27
N ASP A 267 -17.77 18.00 14.54
CA ASP A 267 -17.06 19.06 15.26
C ASP A 267 -15.68 19.40 14.67
N GLY A 268 -15.55 19.29 13.34
CA GLY A 268 -14.31 19.56 12.60
C GLY A 268 -13.30 18.41 12.65
N TRP A 269 -13.70 17.25 13.15
CA TRP A 269 -12.89 16.03 13.15
C TRP A 269 -13.43 14.99 12.18
N LEU A 270 -12.53 14.38 11.41
CA LEU A 270 -12.82 13.20 10.61
C LEU A 270 -12.80 11.97 11.53
N HIS A 271 -13.93 11.29 11.63
CA HIS A 271 -14.07 9.99 12.27
C HIS A 271 -13.67 8.90 11.29
N THR A 272 -12.49 8.30 11.51
CA THR A 272 -11.90 7.39 10.51
C THR A 272 -12.54 6.00 10.51
N GLY A 273 -13.13 5.60 11.64
CA GLY A 273 -13.56 4.22 11.86
C GLY A 273 -12.42 3.24 12.13
N ASP A 274 -11.18 3.69 12.10
CA ASP A 274 -10.00 2.91 12.46
C ASP A 274 -9.66 3.10 13.94
N LYS A 275 -9.12 2.06 14.60
CA LYS A 275 -8.62 2.10 15.97
C LYS A 275 -7.12 2.21 15.98
N GLY A 276 -6.61 2.97 16.94
CA GLY A 276 -5.17 3.12 17.11
C GLY A 276 -4.79 3.67 18.46
N GLU A 277 -3.48 3.82 18.63
CA GLU A 277 -2.85 4.32 19.84
C GLU A 277 -1.71 5.26 19.45
N LEU A 278 -1.53 6.32 20.23
CA LEU A 278 -0.36 7.20 20.18
C LEU A 278 0.56 6.84 21.33
N ASP A 279 1.83 6.60 21.02
CA ASP A 279 2.82 6.41 22.08
C ASP A 279 3.32 7.74 22.67
N SER A 280 4.21 7.68 23.66
CA SER A 280 4.76 8.87 24.35
C SER A 280 5.57 9.79 23.44
N ASP A 281 6.06 9.29 22.31
CA ASP A 281 6.84 10.03 21.33
C ASP A 281 5.97 10.58 20.19
N GLY A 282 4.65 10.26 20.20
CA GLY A 282 3.66 10.72 19.22
C GLY A 282 3.53 9.81 17.98
N TYR A 283 4.17 8.64 17.97
CA TYR A 283 3.99 7.69 16.87
C TYR A 283 2.63 7.01 16.94
N LEU A 284 1.95 6.94 15.80
CA LEU A 284 0.65 6.27 15.66
C LEU A 284 0.83 4.79 15.34
N SER A 285 0.09 3.94 16.04
CA SER A 285 -0.06 2.52 15.73
C SER A 285 -1.52 2.20 15.43
N ILE A 286 -1.79 1.44 14.36
CA ILE A 286 -3.12 0.99 13.99
C ILE A 286 -3.38 -0.35 14.67
N THR A 287 -4.50 -0.46 15.39
CA THR A 287 -4.86 -1.67 16.14
C THR A 287 -6.08 -2.41 15.57
N GLY A 288 -6.72 -1.86 14.54
CA GLY A 288 -7.83 -2.50 13.84
C GLY A 288 -8.85 -1.52 13.28
N ARG A 289 -10.03 -2.03 12.88
CA ARG A 289 -11.18 -1.23 12.47
C ARG A 289 -12.33 -1.43 13.41
N LEU A 290 -13.04 -0.36 13.78
CA LEU A 290 -14.17 -0.40 14.72
C LEU A 290 -15.25 -1.37 14.29
N LYS A 291 -15.61 -1.38 12.99
CA LYS A 291 -16.68 -2.22 12.44
C LYS A 291 -16.25 -3.67 12.16
N GLU A 292 -14.95 -3.95 12.17
CA GLU A 292 -14.38 -5.28 11.88
C GLU A 292 -13.87 -6.00 13.13
N ILE A 293 -14.02 -5.39 14.31
CA ILE A 293 -13.65 -6.05 15.56
C ILE A 293 -14.69 -7.13 15.88
N TYR A 294 -14.23 -8.36 16.01
CA TYR A 294 -15.02 -9.46 16.49
C TYR A 294 -15.14 -9.42 18.01
N VAL A 295 -16.34 -9.69 18.50
CA VAL A 295 -16.57 -9.93 19.93
C VAL A 295 -16.77 -11.43 20.12
N SER A 296 -15.77 -12.10 20.72
CA SER A 296 -15.90 -13.52 21.03
C SER A 296 -17.07 -13.77 21.99
N SER A 297 -17.60 -14.99 22.04
CA SER A 297 -18.66 -15.35 23.00
C SER A 297 -18.26 -15.16 24.47
N GLY A 298 -16.96 -15.00 24.76
CA GLY A 298 -16.42 -14.65 26.08
C GLY A 298 -16.22 -13.13 26.29
N GLY A 299 -16.69 -12.28 25.37
CA GLY A 299 -16.58 -10.82 25.47
C GLY A 299 -15.21 -10.25 25.13
N LYS A 300 -14.29 -11.04 24.56
CA LYS A 300 -12.96 -10.59 24.15
C LYS A 300 -13.02 -9.95 22.75
N ASN A 301 -12.52 -8.73 22.64
CA ASN A 301 -12.32 -8.05 21.35
C ASN A 301 -11.14 -8.68 20.59
N ILE A 302 -11.35 -8.99 19.33
CA ILE A 302 -10.36 -9.58 18.43
C ILE A 302 -10.35 -8.69 17.19
N ALA A 303 -9.16 -8.22 16.80
CA ALA A 303 -8.95 -7.49 15.57
C ALA A 303 -8.51 -8.45 14.45
N PRO A 304 -9.41 -8.84 13.51
CA PRO A 304 -9.09 -9.84 12.50
C PRO A 304 -7.91 -9.45 11.64
N LEU A 305 -7.86 -8.20 11.20
CA LEU A 305 -6.84 -7.67 10.29
C LEU A 305 -5.41 -7.93 10.78
N VAL A 306 -5.15 -7.72 12.07
CA VAL A 306 -3.80 -7.93 12.65
C VAL A 306 -3.39 -9.41 12.56
N ILE A 307 -4.33 -10.31 12.84
CA ILE A 307 -4.09 -11.76 12.78
C ILE A 307 -3.92 -12.19 11.33
N GLU A 308 -4.79 -11.74 10.43
CA GLU A 308 -4.77 -12.07 9.00
C GLU A 308 -3.46 -11.63 8.35
N GLU A 309 -2.96 -10.42 8.65
CA GLU A 309 -1.68 -9.94 8.14
C GLU A 309 -0.48 -10.73 8.72
N THR A 310 -0.55 -11.11 9.99
CA THR A 310 0.46 -11.99 10.59
C THR A 310 0.50 -13.35 9.87
N MET A 311 -0.65 -13.94 9.60
CA MET A 311 -0.73 -15.23 8.91
C MET A 311 -0.26 -15.15 7.45
N LYS A 312 -0.46 -14.05 6.76
CA LYS A 312 0.06 -13.84 5.39
C LYS A 312 1.59 -13.73 5.34
N SER A 313 2.26 -13.53 6.45
CA SER A 313 3.73 -13.57 6.48
C SER A 313 4.32 -14.99 6.32
N ILE A 314 3.50 -16.02 6.48
CA ILE A 314 3.87 -17.40 6.20
C ILE A 314 3.97 -17.57 4.67
N PRO A 315 5.12 -17.96 4.11
CA PRO A 315 5.35 -17.90 2.67
C PRO A 315 4.32 -18.66 1.82
N ILE A 316 3.81 -19.78 2.33
CA ILE A 316 2.83 -20.60 1.60
C ILE A 316 1.40 -20.04 1.67
N VAL A 317 1.13 -19.06 2.54
CA VAL A 317 -0.18 -18.42 2.69
C VAL A 317 -0.28 -17.23 1.74
N SER A 318 -1.23 -17.27 0.80
CA SER A 318 -1.51 -16.14 -0.10
C SER A 318 -2.49 -15.15 0.49
N GLN A 319 -3.61 -15.66 1.04
CA GLN A 319 -4.63 -14.86 1.73
C GLN A 319 -5.08 -15.59 2.98
N CYS A 320 -5.50 -14.82 3.98
CA CYS A 320 -6.10 -15.30 5.20
C CYS A 320 -7.40 -14.55 5.46
N PHE A 321 -8.43 -15.25 5.88
CA PHE A 321 -9.70 -14.69 6.32
C PHE A 321 -10.10 -15.30 7.64
N LEU A 322 -10.17 -14.48 8.69
CA LEU A 322 -10.52 -14.92 10.03
C LEU A 322 -12.05 -14.98 10.21
N ILE A 323 -12.53 -16.00 10.88
CA ILE A 323 -13.94 -16.22 11.20
C ILE A 323 -14.05 -16.42 12.70
N GLY A 324 -14.74 -15.52 13.43
CA GLY A 324 -14.74 -15.63 14.89
C GLY A 324 -15.81 -14.83 15.62
N ASP A 325 -16.56 -13.97 14.93
CA ASP A 325 -17.56 -13.14 15.59
C ASP A 325 -18.64 -13.97 16.30
N GLY A 326 -18.87 -13.67 17.58
CA GLY A 326 -19.81 -14.41 18.45
C GLY A 326 -19.40 -15.85 18.77
N ARG A 327 -18.26 -16.35 18.28
CA ARG A 327 -17.81 -17.73 18.48
C ARG A 327 -16.90 -17.88 19.70
N LYS A 328 -16.77 -19.12 20.19
CA LYS A 328 -15.86 -19.46 21.30
C LYS A 328 -14.39 -19.41 20.90
N TYR A 329 -14.09 -19.63 19.62
CA TYR A 329 -12.75 -19.63 19.04
C TYR A 329 -12.81 -19.06 17.63
N CYS A 330 -11.68 -18.54 17.17
CA CYS A 330 -11.51 -18.13 15.78
C CYS A 330 -11.07 -19.33 14.94
N SER A 331 -11.50 -19.33 13.69
CA SER A 331 -11.03 -20.21 12.63
C SER A 331 -10.55 -19.33 11.47
N ALA A 332 -9.61 -19.80 10.69
CA ALA A 332 -9.14 -19.09 9.52
C ALA A 332 -9.31 -19.91 8.25
N LEU A 333 -9.65 -19.22 7.15
CA LEU A 333 -9.60 -19.76 5.81
C LEU A 333 -8.35 -19.22 5.14
N PHE A 334 -7.60 -20.09 4.50
CA PHE A 334 -6.38 -19.72 3.78
C PHE A 334 -6.51 -20.04 2.30
N THR A 335 -5.91 -19.20 1.46
CA THR A 335 -5.53 -19.57 0.09
C THR A 335 -4.02 -19.76 0.03
N LEU A 336 -3.58 -20.73 -0.75
CA LEU A 336 -2.16 -21.06 -0.87
C LEU A 336 -1.51 -20.27 -2.01
N ASP A 337 -0.23 -19.90 -1.82
CA ASP A 337 0.57 -19.25 -2.86
C ASP A 337 1.09 -20.32 -3.84
N LEU A 338 0.55 -20.31 -5.04
CA LEU A 338 0.90 -21.28 -6.11
C LEU A 338 2.37 -21.16 -6.53
N GLY A 339 2.92 -19.96 -6.52
CA GLY A 339 4.33 -19.74 -6.85
C GLY A 339 5.26 -20.39 -5.82
N VAL A 340 4.92 -20.29 -4.54
CA VAL A 340 5.64 -20.97 -3.45
C VAL A 340 5.51 -22.49 -3.57
N ILE A 341 4.30 -23.00 -3.84
CA ILE A 341 4.10 -24.44 -4.07
C ILE A 341 4.96 -24.93 -5.23
N LEU A 342 4.93 -24.27 -6.37
CA LEU A 342 5.73 -24.64 -7.54
C LEU A 342 7.22 -24.63 -7.24
N ARG A 343 7.71 -23.66 -6.51
CA ARG A 343 9.12 -23.53 -6.13
C ARG A 343 9.53 -24.58 -5.10
N ASP A 344 8.84 -24.63 -3.96
CA ASP A 344 9.33 -25.32 -2.76
C ASP A 344 8.83 -26.76 -2.64
N LYS A 345 7.67 -27.07 -3.21
CA LYS A 345 7.09 -28.42 -3.15
C LYS A 345 7.26 -29.20 -4.47
N VAL A 346 7.22 -28.51 -5.62
CA VAL A 346 7.41 -29.14 -6.94
C VAL A 346 8.86 -29.03 -7.43
N GLY A 347 9.63 -28.05 -6.92
CA GLY A 347 11.06 -27.90 -7.26
C GLY A 347 11.31 -27.13 -8.55
N ILE A 348 10.38 -26.27 -8.98
CA ILE A 348 10.55 -25.44 -10.17
C ILE A 348 11.45 -24.25 -9.85
N GLU A 349 12.43 -23.97 -10.70
CA GLU A 349 13.25 -22.77 -10.58
C GLU A 349 12.41 -21.51 -10.68
N THR A 350 12.62 -20.56 -9.77
CA THR A 350 11.80 -19.34 -9.62
C THR A 350 11.63 -18.57 -10.94
N GLN A 351 12.66 -18.51 -11.77
CA GLN A 351 12.63 -17.82 -13.06
C GLN A 351 11.70 -18.47 -14.11
N LEU A 352 11.34 -19.74 -13.92
CA LEU A 352 10.46 -20.49 -14.81
C LEU A 352 9.01 -20.46 -14.37
N ILE A 353 8.74 -19.94 -13.15
CA ILE A 353 7.37 -19.85 -12.62
C ILE A 353 6.66 -18.65 -13.25
N PRO A 354 5.51 -18.87 -13.93
CA PRO A 354 4.70 -17.78 -14.44
C PRO A 354 4.28 -16.81 -13.33
N LYS A 355 4.04 -15.55 -13.69
CA LYS A 355 3.57 -14.55 -12.74
C LYS A 355 2.06 -14.56 -12.56
N ASP A 356 1.33 -14.95 -13.60
CA ASP A 356 -0.12 -15.05 -13.57
C ASP A 356 -0.57 -16.30 -12.80
N PRO A 357 -1.46 -16.17 -11.80
CA PRO A 357 -1.94 -17.31 -11.01
C PRO A 357 -2.65 -18.38 -11.82
N THR A 358 -3.30 -18.03 -12.94
CA THR A 358 -3.97 -18.99 -13.83
C THR A 358 -2.95 -19.84 -14.55
N GLU A 359 -1.86 -19.23 -15.02
CA GLU A 359 -0.74 -19.94 -15.64
C GLU A 359 0.01 -20.80 -14.62
N GLN A 360 0.17 -20.33 -13.38
CA GLN A 360 0.75 -21.13 -12.30
C GLN A 360 -0.09 -22.38 -12.02
N LEU A 361 -1.41 -22.25 -11.98
CA LEU A 361 -2.31 -23.39 -11.81
C LEU A 361 -2.25 -24.37 -12.98
N ALA A 362 -2.12 -23.86 -14.20
CA ALA A 362 -1.93 -24.69 -15.39
C ALA A 362 -0.61 -25.44 -15.32
N MET A 363 0.49 -24.76 -14.96
CA MET A 363 1.80 -25.37 -14.76
C MET A 363 1.79 -26.47 -13.69
N LEU A 364 1.11 -26.22 -12.55
CA LEU A 364 0.96 -27.19 -11.48
C LEU A 364 0.33 -28.50 -11.99
N LYS A 365 -0.75 -28.37 -12.76
CA LYS A 365 -1.43 -29.50 -13.41
C LYS A 365 -0.56 -30.22 -14.43
N GLU A 366 0.19 -29.48 -15.26
CA GLU A 366 1.13 -30.04 -16.23
C GLU A 366 2.21 -30.89 -15.55
N LYS A 367 2.66 -30.47 -14.35
CA LYS A 367 3.62 -31.25 -13.55
C LYS A 367 3.00 -32.44 -12.81
N GLY A 368 1.72 -32.72 -13.03
CA GLY A 368 1.04 -33.89 -12.46
C GLY A 368 0.51 -33.69 -11.03
N HIS A 369 0.41 -32.46 -10.58
CA HIS A 369 -0.11 -32.10 -9.25
C HIS A 369 -1.49 -31.44 -9.36
N ASN A 370 -2.32 -31.65 -8.34
CA ASN A 370 -3.58 -30.94 -8.17
C ASN A 370 -3.50 -30.03 -6.94
N LEU A 371 -4.24 -28.93 -6.94
CA LEU A 371 -4.28 -28.02 -5.77
C LEU A 371 -4.80 -28.75 -4.51
N SER A 372 -5.73 -29.71 -4.69
CA SER A 372 -6.24 -30.56 -3.61
C SER A 372 -5.16 -31.38 -2.89
N ASP A 373 -4.03 -31.66 -3.55
CA ASP A 373 -2.92 -32.41 -2.94
C ASP A 373 -2.24 -31.59 -1.82
N TYR A 374 -2.50 -30.30 -1.79
CA TYR A 374 -1.90 -29.31 -0.85
C TYR A 374 -2.92 -28.75 0.14
N THR A 375 -4.20 -28.69 -0.19
CA THR A 375 -5.24 -28.11 0.70
C THR A 375 -5.58 -29.00 1.91
N ASP A 376 -5.38 -30.31 1.81
CA ASP A 376 -5.62 -31.29 2.88
C ASP A 376 -4.29 -31.97 3.32
N ASN A 377 -3.18 -31.26 3.20
CA ASN A 377 -1.85 -31.81 3.46
C ASN A 377 -1.36 -31.45 4.86
N GLN A 378 -1.01 -32.47 5.66
CA GLN A 378 -0.58 -32.30 7.05
C GLN A 378 0.72 -31.50 7.16
N ASP A 379 1.65 -31.62 6.20
CA ASP A 379 2.91 -30.87 6.20
C ASP A 379 2.65 -29.36 6.00
N ILE A 380 1.65 -29.01 5.17
CA ILE A 380 1.22 -27.64 4.98
C ILE A 380 0.57 -27.08 6.26
N TYR A 381 -0.28 -27.87 6.91
CA TYR A 381 -0.87 -27.47 8.19
C TYR A 381 0.20 -27.23 9.25
N SER A 382 1.19 -28.12 9.37
CA SER A 382 2.30 -27.95 10.30
C SER A 382 3.12 -26.69 10.02
N GLU A 383 3.38 -26.36 8.73
CA GLU A 383 4.08 -25.14 8.32
C GLU A 383 3.33 -23.87 8.68
N ILE A 384 1.98 -23.93 8.74
CA ILE A 384 1.13 -22.81 9.12
C ILE A 384 0.99 -22.69 10.65
N GLU A 385 1.09 -23.80 11.39
CA GLU A 385 0.97 -23.86 12.86
C GLU A 385 2.26 -23.44 13.59
N GLU A 386 3.43 -23.56 12.96
CA GLU A 386 4.74 -23.09 13.48
C GLU A 386 4.87 -21.55 13.44
#